data_36f4858f4c13a09c8d11da7d78deca3d
#
_entry.id   36f4858f4c13a09c8d11da7d78deca3d
#
_cell.length_a   1.000
_cell.length_b   1.000
_cell.length_c   1.000
_cell.angle_alpha   90.00
_cell.angle_beta   90.00
_cell.angle_gamma   90.00
#
_symmetry.space_group_name_H-M   'P 1'
#
loop_
_entity.id
_entity.type
_entity.pdbx_description
1 polymer ?
#
loop_
_entity_poly.entity_id
_entity_poly.type
_entity_poly.pdbx_seq_one_letter_code
_entity_poly.pdbx_strand_id
1 'polypeptide(L)'
;MIAIIRKELSQFFSSFLGLGIMTAFYVLMGIYLWWLDGNILDYGFAEMQVFFDLSPWFFLFFIPAICMRSFAEEFEMRTFDLLRTLPISMNSIMLGKLFAALLLVVTILIPTGIFVYSIGQLGSPSGNFDASLIIGSYVGLVLLCGVFICLSTLASVLVSKQSLALVIGLVFNFIFWQGMQEIPALETWSVYAHYQQMSKGVIDGSSVLYFLGLGLILSGLIRLRLDLKFA
;
A
#
# COMPACT_ATOMS: atom_id res chain seq x y z
N MET A 1 -13.77 10.71 12.77
CA MET A 1 -13.10 9.85 11.79
C MET A 1 -13.22 10.40 10.37
N ILE A 2 -14.42 10.58 9.80
CA ILE A 2 -14.63 11.06 8.41
C ILE A 2 -13.93 12.40 8.12
N ALA A 3 -13.97 13.37 9.05
CA ALA A 3 -13.30 14.65 8.87
C ALA A 3 -11.77 14.52 8.74
N ILE A 4 -11.16 13.56 9.46
CA ILE A 4 -9.73 13.27 9.37
C ILE A 4 -9.42 12.68 7.99
N ILE A 5 -10.19 11.70 7.55
CA ILE A 5 -10.03 11.09 6.22
C ILE A 5 -10.10 12.16 5.13
N ARG A 6 -11.11 13.03 5.19
CA ARG A 6 -11.27 14.12 4.20
C ARG A 6 -10.09 15.10 4.22
N LYS A 7 -9.58 15.44 5.41
CA LYS A 7 -8.39 16.30 5.56
C LYS A 7 -7.17 15.66 4.88
N GLU A 8 -6.85 14.40 5.22
CA GLU A 8 -5.68 13.69 4.68
C GLU A 8 -5.76 13.53 3.14
N LEU A 9 -6.94 13.14 2.62
CA LEU A 9 -7.17 13.04 1.18
C LEU A 9 -6.99 14.40 0.49
N SER A 10 -7.62 15.45 1.01
CA SER A 10 -7.49 16.79 0.44
C SER A 10 -6.05 17.28 0.46
N GLN A 11 -5.32 17.04 1.55
CA GLN A 11 -3.92 17.41 1.69
C GLN A 11 -3.03 16.67 0.69
N PHE A 12 -3.30 15.39 0.44
CA PHE A 12 -2.55 14.60 -0.55
C PHE A 12 -2.78 15.11 -1.97
N PHE A 13 -4.05 15.25 -2.39
CA PHE A 13 -4.37 15.68 -3.76
C PHE A 13 -4.01 17.15 -4.04
N SER A 14 -3.90 18.01 -3.04
CA SER A 14 -3.42 19.38 -3.19
C SER A 14 -1.89 19.51 -3.14
N SER A 15 -1.17 18.44 -2.73
CA SER A 15 0.27 18.48 -2.60
C SER A 15 0.97 18.11 -3.91
N PHE A 16 2.05 18.84 -4.23
CA PHE A 16 2.91 18.50 -5.38
C PHE A 16 3.49 17.07 -5.27
N LEU A 17 3.82 16.63 -4.05
CA LEU A 17 4.33 15.29 -3.79
C LEU A 17 3.28 14.22 -4.10
N GLY A 18 2.03 14.42 -3.70
CA GLY A 18 0.95 13.46 -3.99
C GLY A 18 0.70 13.28 -5.47
N LEU A 19 0.58 14.40 -6.21
CA LEU A 19 0.42 14.37 -7.66
C LEU A 19 1.65 13.75 -8.36
N GLY A 20 2.86 14.06 -7.87
CA GLY A 20 4.11 13.49 -8.38
C GLY A 20 4.16 11.97 -8.22
N ILE A 21 3.76 11.43 -7.07
CA ILE A 21 3.69 9.97 -6.82
C ILE A 21 2.71 9.31 -7.79
N MET A 22 1.50 9.86 -7.94
CA MET A 22 0.50 9.30 -8.86
C MET A 22 0.99 9.30 -10.31
N THR A 23 1.54 10.44 -10.76
CA THR A 23 2.07 10.57 -12.12
C THR A 23 3.22 9.61 -12.36
N ALA A 24 4.17 9.51 -11.42
CA ALA A 24 5.30 8.59 -11.50
C ALA A 24 4.82 7.14 -11.60
N PHE A 25 3.83 6.75 -10.78
CA PHE A 25 3.26 5.40 -10.83
C PHE A 25 2.70 5.06 -12.21
N TYR A 26 1.82 5.91 -12.76
CA TYR A 26 1.20 5.63 -14.06
C TYR A 26 2.20 5.67 -15.22
N VAL A 27 3.13 6.62 -15.21
CA VAL A 27 4.17 6.73 -16.25
C VAL A 27 5.09 5.50 -16.21
N LEU A 28 5.60 5.12 -15.04
CA LEU A 28 6.51 4.00 -14.92
C LEU A 28 5.80 2.67 -15.24
N MET A 29 4.56 2.48 -14.77
CA MET A 29 3.76 1.31 -15.12
C MET A 29 3.44 1.27 -16.62
N GLY A 30 3.07 2.41 -17.21
CA GLY A 30 2.81 2.50 -18.65
C GLY A 30 4.04 2.16 -19.48
N ILE A 31 5.22 2.71 -19.13
CA ILE A 31 6.47 2.41 -19.83
C ILE A 31 6.80 0.92 -19.70
N TYR A 32 6.68 0.35 -18.51
CA TYR A 32 7.02 -1.05 -18.27
C TYR A 32 6.10 -2.02 -19.00
N LEU A 33 4.80 -1.76 -19.00
CA LEU A 33 3.81 -2.62 -19.65
C LEU A 33 3.87 -2.57 -21.17
N TRP A 34 4.25 -1.42 -21.77
CA TRP A 34 4.08 -1.22 -23.20
C TRP A 34 5.37 -1.02 -23.98
N TRP A 35 6.49 -0.68 -23.33
CA TRP A 35 7.69 -0.25 -24.07
C TRP A 35 8.96 -1.04 -23.74
N LEU A 36 9.14 -1.52 -22.51
CA LEU A 36 10.34 -2.24 -22.13
C LEU A 36 10.35 -3.67 -22.67
N ASP A 37 11.54 -4.27 -22.84
CA ASP A 37 11.71 -5.66 -23.20
C ASP A 37 11.00 -6.56 -22.19
N GLY A 38 10.23 -7.53 -22.67
CA GLY A 38 9.33 -8.33 -21.82
C GLY A 38 7.97 -7.67 -21.56
N ASN A 39 7.57 -6.71 -22.41
CA ASN A 39 6.24 -6.12 -22.38
C ASN A 39 5.16 -7.14 -22.80
N ILE A 40 3.90 -6.79 -22.59
CA ILE A 40 2.75 -7.65 -22.88
C ILE A 40 2.70 -8.05 -24.36
N LEU A 41 3.17 -7.19 -25.27
CA LEU A 41 3.17 -7.45 -26.71
C LEU A 41 4.20 -8.49 -27.12
N ASP A 42 5.33 -8.59 -26.39
CA ASP A 42 6.39 -9.55 -26.68
C ASP A 42 6.00 -10.98 -26.29
N TYR A 43 5.26 -11.15 -25.20
CA TYR A 43 4.84 -12.46 -24.72
C TYR A 43 3.67 -13.07 -25.50
N GLY A 44 2.90 -12.28 -26.22
CA GLY A 44 1.73 -12.74 -26.99
C GLY A 44 0.56 -13.27 -26.15
N PHE A 45 0.61 -13.12 -24.83
CA PHE A 45 -0.46 -13.48 -23.90
C PHE A 45 -1.08 -12.21 -23.28
N ALA A 46 -2.42 -12.16 -23.22
CA ALA A 46 -3.17 -11.05 -22.62
C ALA A 46 -3.20 -11.20 -21.09
N GLU A 47 -2.06 -11.12 -20.43
CA GLU A 47 -1.92 -11.32 -19.00
C GLU A 47 -1.44 -10.04 -18.29
N MET A 48 -2.01 -9.79 -17.10
CA MET A 48 -1.64 -8.67 -16.22
C MET A 48 -0.55 -9.06 -15.19
N GLN A 49 0.06 -10.25 -15.32
CA GLN A 49 1.00 -10.75 -14.30
C GLN A 49 2.16 -9.78 -14.07
N VAL A 50 2.72 -9.23 -15.15
CA VAL A 50 3.82 -8.26 -15.09
C VAL A 50 3.46 -7.02 -14.25
N PHE A 51 2.21 -6.53 -14.37
CA PHE A 51 1.72 -5.42 -13.57
C PHE A 51 1.67 -5.77 -12.07
N PHE A 52 1.17 -6.96 -11.73
CA PHE A 52 1.02 -7.40 -10.35
C PHE A 52 2.36 -7.78 -9.72
N ASP A 53 3.34 -8.25 -10.48
CA ASP A 53 4.69 -8.53 -9.97
C ASP A 53 5.47 -7.24 -9.67
N LEU A 54 5.24 -6.18 -10.44
CA LEU A 54 5.95 -4.91 -10.29
C LEU A 54 5.28 -3.97 -9.28
N SER A 55 3.93 -3.98 -9.20
CA SER A 55 3.17 -3.07 -8.33
C SER A 55 3.61 -3.09 -6.86
N PRO A 56 3.88 -4.25 -6.21
CA PRO A 56 4.36 -4.28 -4.84
C PRO A 56 5.65 -3.49 -4.62
N TRP A 57 6.58 -3.53 -5.56
CA TRP A 57 7.84 -2.78 -5.50
C TRP A 57 7.62 -1.28 -5.52
N PHE A 58 6.67 -0.78 -6.35
CA PHE A 58 6.30 0.63 -6.31
C PHE A 58 5.68 1.03 -5.00
N PHE A 59 4.72 0.26 -4.51
CA PHE A 59 4.05 0.57 -3.25
C PHE A 59 4.98 0.44 -2.04
N LEU A 60 6.00 -0.41 -2.10
CA LEU A 60 7.05 -0.49 -1.08
C LEU A 60 7.75 0.86 -0.87
N PHE A 61 7.96 1.65 -1.94
CA PHE A 61 8.56 2.98 -1.85
C PHE A 61 7.53 4.07 -1.62
N PHE A 62 6.38 4.02 -2.29
CA PHE A 62 5.41 5.10 -2.27
C PHE A 62 4.60 5.16 -0.98
N ILE A 63 4.26 4.02 -0.39
CA ILE A 63 3.49 4.00 0.86
C ILE A 63 4.25 4.67 2.02
N PRO A 64 5.55 4.40 2.27
CA PRO A 64 6.30 5.16 3.25
C PRO A 64 6.34 6.67 2.96
N ALA A 65 6.44 7.07 1.69
CA ALA A 65 6.42 8.48 1.31
C ALA A 65 5.06 9.16 1.59
N ILE A 66 3.96 8.41 1.47
CA ILE A 66 2.62 8.88 1.85
C ILE A 66 2.50 8.94 3.39
N CYS A 67 2.89 7.86 4.08
CA CYS A 67 2.66 7.71 5.51
C CYS A 67 3.66 8.48 6.39
N MET A 68 4.83 8.90 5.85
CA MET A 68 5.82 9.66 6.63
C MET A 68 5.25 10.94 7.25
N ARG A 69 4.28 11.56 6.58
CA ARG A 69 3.61 12.78 7.06
C ARG A 69 2.51 12.51 8.09
N SER A 70 2.05 11.29 8.18
CA SER A 70 0.85 10.94 8.96
C SER A 70 0.95 11.38 10.43
N PHE A 71 2.04 11.03 11.12
CA PHE A 71 2.28 11.41 12.52
C PHE A 71 3.58 12.19 12.70
N ALA A 72 4.65 11.83 11.99
CA ALA A 72 5.95 12.46 12.19
C ALA A 72 5.93 13.96 11.86
N GLU A 73 5.18 14.40 10.83
CA GLU A 73 5.00 15.82 10.52
C GLU A 73 4.29 16.56 11.66
N GLU A 74 3.23 15.98 12.21
CA GLU A 74 2.49 16.58 13.32
C GLU A 74 3.34 16.66 14.61
N PHE A 75 4.23 15.69 14.83
CA PHE A 75 5.19 15.72 15.94
C PHE A 75 6.30 16.76 15.70
N GLU A 76 6.82 16.85 14.49
CA GLU A 76 7.84 17.81 14.11
C GLU A 76 7.34 19.26 14.25
N MET A 77 6.11 19.51 13.81
CA MET A 77 5.44 20.82 13.88
C MET A 77 4.76 21.09 15.22
N ARG A 78 4.78 20.16 16.17
CA ARG A 78 4.08 20.24 17.47
C ARG A 78 2.56 20.49 17.36
N THR A 79 1.96 20.09 16.24
CA THR A 79 0.52 20.27 16.00
C THR A 79 -0.32 19.12 16.53
N PHE A 80 0.31 18.00 16.90
CA PHE A 80 -0.37 16.83 17.45
C PHE A 80 -1.06 17.14 18.78
N ASP A 81 -0.46 18.01 19.62
CA ASP A 81 -1.05 18.42 20.89
C ASP A 81 -2.38 19.17 20.67
N LEU A 82 -2.47 19.97 19.60
CA LEU A 82 -3.74 20.63 19.23
C LEU A 82 -4.80 19.61 18.78
N LEU A 83 -4.41 18.54 18.09
CA LEU A 83 -5.32 17.45 17.72
C LEU A 83 -5.89 16.74 18.95
N ARG A 84 -5.10 16.61 20.03
CA ARG A 84 -5.55 16.01 21.30
C ARG A 84 -6.55 16.87 22.09
N THR A 85 -6.55 18.18 21.89
CA THR A 85 -7.56 19.06 22.55
C THR A 85 -8.95 18.92 21.94
N LEU A 86 -9.06 18.32 20.75
CA LEU A 86 -10.34 18.06 20.13
C LEU A 86 -11.05 16.89 20.84
N PRO A 87 -12.39 16.91 20.93
CA PRO A 87 -13.17 15.82 21.53
C PRO A 87 -13.26 14.60 20.62
N ILE A 88 -12.09 14.06 20.21
CA ILE A 88 -11.96 12.92 19.29
C ILE A 88 -11.09 11.87 19.95
N SER A 89 -11.55 10.61 19.97
CA SER A 89 -10.75 9.52 20.52
C SER A 89 -9.49 9.26 19.71
N MET A 90 -8.40 8.87 20.34
CA MET A 90 -7.13 8.53 19.71
C MET A 90 -7.28 7.41 18.68
N ASN A 91 -8.17 6.44 18.94
CA ASN A 91 -8.51 5.40 17.98
C ASN A 91 -9.12 5.97 16.69
N SER A 92 -9.98 6.97 16.81
CA SER A 92 -10.59 7.62 15.62
C SER A 92 -9.56 8.41 14.82
N ILE A 93 -8.54 8.97 15.46
CA ILE A 93 -7.44 9.65 14.78
C ILE A 93 -6.58 8.62 14.04
N MET A 94 -6.12 7.58 14.72
CA MET A 94 -5.28 6.54 14.17
C MET A 94 -5.97 5.82 13.00
N LEU A 95 -7.16 5.29 13.23
CA LEU A 95 -7.92 4.58 12.18
C LEU A 95 -8.28 5.52 11.02
N GLY A 96 -8.61 6.78 11.31
CA GLY A 96 -8.89 7.77 10.27
C GLY A 96 -7.70 7.97 9.32
N LYS A 97 -6.47 8.02 9.84
CA LYS A 97 -5.25 8.15 9.04
C LYS A 97 -4.92 6.86 8.26
N LEU A 98 -5.04 5.69 8.89
CA LEU A 98 -4.84 4.39 8.22
C LEU A 98 -5.84 4.20 7.07
N PHE A 99 -7.12 4.47 7.30
CA PHE A 99 -8.15 4.37 6.24
C PHE A 99 -7.97 5.43 5.15
N ALA A 100 -7.52 6.64 5.49
CA ALA A 100 -7.20 7.64 4.48
C ALA A 100 -6.09 7.17 3.55
N ALA A 101 -4.99 6.62 4.08
CA ALA A 101 -3.91 6.07 3.29
C ALA A 101 -4.37 4.88 2.43
N LEU A 102 -5.22 3.99 2.96
CA LEU A 102 -5.77 2.88 2.18
C LEU A 102 -6.67 3.39 1.03
N LEU A 103 -7.53 4.38 1.29
CA LEU A 103 -8.36 4.99 0.25
C LEU A 103 -7.53 5.69 -0.82
N LEU A 104 -6.39 6.30 -0.48
CA LEU A 104 -5.45 6.86 -1.45
C LEU A 104 -4.90 5.77 -2.38
N VAL A 105 -4.44 4.65 -1.82
CA VAL A 105 -3.95 3.51 -2.62
C VAL A 105 -5.05 2.99 -3.54
N VAL A 106 -6.27 2.78 -3.04
CA VAL A 106 -7.40 2.34 -3.86
C VAL A 106 -7.69 3.35 -4.99
N THR A 107 -7.66 4.65 -4.69
CA THR A 107 -7.85 5.71 -5.70
C THR A 107 -6.77 5.69 -6.78
N ILE A 108 -5.51 5.36 -6.42
CA ILE A 108 -4.41 5.18 -7.37
C ILE A 108 -4.62 3.92 -8.23
N LEU A 109 -5.20 2.87 -7.65
CA LEU A 109 -5.43 1.62 -8.38
C LEU A 109 -6.65 1.67 -9.34
N ILE A 110 -7.67 2.49 -9.08
CA ILE A 110 -8.88 2.55 -9.92
C ILE A 110 -8.54 2.82 -11.40
N PRO A 111 -7.72 3.83 -11.77
CA PRO A 111 -7.41 4.10 -13.17
C PRO A 111 -6.63 2.98 -13.86
N THR A 112 -5.94 2.10 -13.13
CA THR A 112 -5.23 0.96 -13.71
C THR A 112 -6.17 -0.07 -14.35
N GLY A 113 -7.47 -0.01 -14.05
CA GLY A 113 -8.49 -0.75 -14.77
C GLY A 113 -8.50 -0.49 -16.29
N ILE A 114 -7.97 0.66 -16.74
CA ILE A 114 -7.77 0.94 -18.16
C ILE A 114 -6.76 -0.03 -18.78
N PHE A 115 -5.70 -0.43 -18.04
CA PHE A 115 -4.75 -1.44 -18.51
C PHE A 115 -5.44 -2.79 -18.70
N VAL A 116 -6.28 -3.20 -17.73
CA VAL A 116 -7.07 -4.44 -17.83
C VAL A 116 -7.94 -4.44 -19.08
N TYR A 117 -8.66 -3.33 -19.32
CA TYR A 117 -9.50 -3.18 -20.49
C TYR A 117 -8.68 -3.25 -21.79
N SER A 118 -7.56 -2.51 -21.86
CA SER A 118 -6.70 -2.47 -23.05
C SER A 118 -6.13 -3.85 -23.39
N ILE A 119 -5.64 -4.58 -22.38
CA ILE A 119 -5.09 -5.93 -22.54
C ILE A 119 -6.19 -6.92 -22.98
N GLY A 120 -7.39 -6.82 -22.39
CA GLY A 120 -8.53 -7.63 -22.79
C GLY A 120 -8.94 -7.42 -24.26
N GLN A 121 -8.78 -6.22 -24.81
CA GLN A 121 -9.05 -5.95 -26.22
C GLN A 121 -7.98 -6.50 -27.18
N LEU A 122 -6.74 -6.64 -26.70
CA LEU A 122 -5.62 -7.20 -27.46
C LEU A 122 -5.63 -8.75 -27.51
N GLY A 123 -6.36 -9.39 -26.59
CA GLY A 123 -6.50 -10.84 -26.55
C GLY A 123 -7.18 -11.41 -27.81
N SER A 124 -6.80 -12.62 -28.23
CA SER A 124 -7.46 -13.32 -29.34
C SER A 124 -8.04 -14.68 -28.86
N PRO A 125 -9.38 -14.81 -28.78
CA PRO A 125 -10.41 -13.81 -29.08
C PRO A 125 -10.44 -12.65 -28.08
N SER A 126 -10.95 -11.48 -28.51
CA SER A 126 -11.09 -10.31 -27.63
C SER A 126 -11.91 -10.63 -26.38
N GLY A 127 -11.43 -10.18 -25.22
CA GLY A 127 -12.07 -10.49 -23.92
C GLY A 127 -11.62 -11.83 -23.28
N ASN A 128 -10.68 -12.55 -23.89
CA ASN A 128 -10.12 -13.76 -23.32
C ASN A 128 -9.04 -13.42 -22.29
N PHE A 129 -9.47 -13.08 -21.07
CA PHE A 129 -8.61 -12.89 -19.91
C PHE A 129 -9.21 -13.57 -18.67
N ASP A 130 -8.37 -14.01 -17.75
CA ASP A 130 -8.82 -14.64 -16.52
C ASP A 130 -9.23 -13.57 -15.49
N ALA A 131 -10.55 -13.31 -15.41
CA ALA A 131 -11.11 -12.35 -14.48
C ALA A 131 -10.84 -12.73 -13.01
N SER A 132 -10.78 -14.04 -12.69
CA SER A 132 -10.54 -14.50 -11.32
C SER A 132 -9.11 -14.16 -10.88
N LEU A 133 -8.14 -14.33 -11.77
CA LEU A 133 -6.75 -13.96 -11.55
C LEU A 133 -6.59 -12.45 -11.30
N ILE A 134 -7.24 -11.64 -12.13
CA ILE A 134 -7.18 -10.17 -12.01
C ILE A 134 -7.80 -9.70 -10.68
N ILE A 135 -9.00 -10.19 -10.35
CA ILE A 135 -9.69 -9.79 -9.11
C ILE A 135 -8.88 -10.27 -7.88
N GLY A 136 -8.41 -11.51 -7.88
CA GLY A 136 -7.58 -12.05 -6.80
C GLY A 136 -6.31 -11.23 -6.58
N SER A 137 -5.63 -10.85 -7.67
CA SER A 137 -4.42 -10.03 -7.63
C SER A 137 -4.68 -8.62 -7.11
N TYR A 138 -5.75 -7.94 -7.53
CA TYR A 138 -6.12 -6.63 -7.00
C TYR A 138 -6.48 -6.69 -5.51
N VAL A 139 -7.24 -7.69 -5.08
CA VAL A 139 -7.56 -7.88 -3.65
C VAL A 139 -6.29 -8.13 -2.86
N GLY A 140 -5.42 -9.04 -3.33
CA GLY A 140 -4.12 -9.31 -2.72
C GLY A 140 -3.26 -8.05 -2.62
N LEU A 141 -3.21 -7.23 -3.68
CA LEU A 141 -2.44 -5.99 -3.71
C LEU A 141 -2.97 -4.97 -2.70
N VAL A 142 -4.28 -4.80 -2.58
CA VAL A 142 -4.89 -3.90 -1.59
C VAL A 142 -4.59 -4.36 -0.16
N LEU A 143 -4.67 -5.65 0.12
CA LEU A 143 -4.36 -6.22 1.43
C LEU A 143 -2.87 -6.05 1.78
N LEU A 144 -1.98 -6.32 0.83
CA LEU A 144 -0.54 -6.08 0.94
C LEU A 144 -0.26 -4.61 1.28
N CYS A 145 -0.85 -3.68 0.51
CA CYS A 145 -0.73 -2.25 0.76
C CYS A 145 -1.24 -1.85 2.14
N GLY A 146 -2.29 -2.51 2.65
CA GLY A 146 -2.78 -2.33 4.01
C GLY A 146 -1.71 -2.64 5.07
N VAL A 147 -0.95 -3.72 4.90
CA VAL A 147 0.18 -4.06 5.77
C VAL A 147 1.30 -3.03 5.64
N PHE A 148 1.68 -2.63 4.42
CA PHE A 148 2.69 -1.60 4.20
C PHE A 148 2.30 -0.26 4.82
N ILE A 149 1.02 0.12 4.79
CA ILE A 149 0.49 1.31 5.45
C ILE A 149 0.66 1.20 6.97
N CYS A 150 0.31 0.07 7.57
CA CYS A 150 0.48 -0.14 9.01
C CYS A 150 1.95 -0.07 9.43
N LEU A 151 2.87 -0.71 8.70
CA LEU A 151 4.31 -0.66 8.97
C LEU A 151 4.87 0.75 8.82
N SER A 152 4.51 1.47 7.76
CA SER A 152 4.98 2.83 7.51
C SER A 152 4.40 3.83 8.51
N THR A 153 3.14 3.63 8.93
CA THR A 153 2.52 4.45 9.97
C THR A 153 3.16 4.18 11.33
N LEU A 154 3.48 2.92 11.64
CA LEU A 154 4.25 2.57 12.84
C LEU A 154 5.60 3.29 12.85
N ALA A 155 6.34 3.28 11.73
CA ALA A 155 7.58 4.03 11.58
C ALA A 155 7.37 5.54 11.85
N SER A 156 6.29 6.12 11.33
CA SER A 156 5.94 7.53 11.51
C SER A 156 5.63 7.89 12.98
N VAL A 157 5.09 6.95 13.78
CA VAL A 157 4.84 7.15 15.21
C VAL A 157 6.10 7.02 16.06
N LEU A 158 7.07 6.19 15.63
CA LEU A 158 8.31 5.94 16.36
C LEU A 158 9.24 7.15 16.39
N VAL A 159 9.22 7.99 15.35
CA VAL A 159 10.12 9.13 15.19
C VAL A 159 9.36 10.45 15.04
N SER A 160 10.08 11.56 15.24
CA SER A 160 9.48 12.91 15.13
C SER A 160 9.92 13.67 13.88
N LYS A 161 10.79 13.07 13.03
CA LYS A 161 11.26 13.68 11.77
C LYS A 161 10.73 12.91 10.58
N GLN A 162 10.13 13.61 9.61
CA GLN A 162 9.57 13.01 8.40
C GLN A 162 10.57 12.15 7.63
N SER A 163 11.80 12.66 7.43
CA SER A 163 12.85 11.94 6.69
C SER A 163 13.23 10.61 7.33
N LEU A 164 13.32 10.58 8.68
CA LEU A 164 13.59 9.34 9.41
C LEU A 164 12.40 8.37 9.32
N ALA A 165 11.17 8.87 9.40
CA ALA A 165 9.97 8.06 9.25
C ALA A 165 9.92 7.36 7.88
N LEU A 166 10.31 8.07 6.82
CA LEU A 166 10.41 7.51 5.47
C LEU A 166 11.41 6.37 5.41
N VAL A 167 12.65 6.60 5.89
CA VAL A 167 13.72 5.59 5.84
C VAL A 167 13.35 4.35 6.65
N ILE A 168 12.85 4.52 7.88
CA ILE A 168 12.45 3.40 8.73
C ILE A 168 11.24 2.65 8.11
N GLY A 169 10.28 3.38 7.54
CA GLY A 169 9.14 2.79 6.84
C GLY A 169 9.56 1.95 5.63
N LEU A 170 10.52 2.45 4.83
CA LEU A 170 11.12 1.70 3.73
C LEU A 170 11.79 0.41 4.21
N VAL A 171 12.60 0.51 5.26
CA VAL A 171 13.30 -0.65 5.85
C VAL A 171 12.31 -1.67 6.36
N PHE A 172 11.25 -1.25 7.08
CA PHE A 172 10.22 -2.16 7.57
C PHE A 172 9.50 -2.86 6.43
N ASN A 173 9.05 -2.12 5.42
CA ASN A 173 8.37 -2.71 4.26
C ASN A 173 9.29 -3.69 3.52
N PHE A 174 10.56 -3.34 3.32
CA PHE A 174 11.53 -4.21 2.65
C PHE A 174 11.80 -5.50 3.44
N ILE A 175 11.97 -5.41 4.76
CA ILE A 175 12.17 -6.59 5.62
C ILE A 175 10.95 -7.52 5.54
N PHE A 176 9.74 -6.98 5.62
CA PHE A 176 8.52 -7.79 5.57
C PHE A 176 8.24 -8.35 4.17
N TRP A 177 8.60 -7.62 3.11
CA TRP A 177 8.42 -8.07 1.74
C TRP A 177 9.45 -9.11 1.31
N GLN A 178 10.75 -8.76 1.40
CA GLN A 178 11.84 -9.59 0.91
C GLN A 178 12.57 -10.33 2.03
N GLY A 179 12.82 -9.66 3.17
CA GLY A 179 13.66 -10.21 4.23
C GLY A 179 13.11 -11.48 4.85
N MET A 180 11.80 -11.60 5.02
CA MET A 180 11.19 -12.82 5.56
C MET A 180 11.25 -14.00 4.59
N GLN A 181 11.29 -13.74 3.29
CA GLN A 181 11.38 -14.77 2.26
C GLN A 181 12.77 -15.45 2.24
N GLU A 182 13.82 -14.70 2.53
CA GLU A 182 15.20 -15.21 2.53
C GLU A 182 15.51 -16.16 3.71
N ILE A 183 14.65 -16.19 4.72
CA ILE A 183 14.81 -17.04 5.90
C ILE A 183 13.90 -18.28 5.75
N PRO A 184 14.46 -19.51 5.54
CA PRO A 184 13.63 -20.70 5.27
C PRO A 184 12.59 -21.01 6.33
N ALA A 185 12.85 -20.66 7.60
CA ALA A 185 11.89 -20.84 8.69
C ALA A 185 10.70 -19.87 8.66
N LEU A 186 10.82 -18.74 7.95
CA LEU A 186 9.82 -17.68 7.87
C LEU A 186 9.18 -17.57 6.49
N GLU A 187 9.67 -18.32 5.50
CA GLU A 187 9.19 -18.28 4.12
C GLU A 187 7.67 -18.46 4.01
N THR A 188 7.12 -19.47 4.70
CA THR A 188 5.67 -19.74 4.71
C THR A 188 4.84 -18.65 5.38
N TRP A 189 5.46 -17.83 6.23
CA TRP A 189 4.82 -16.70 6.92
C TRP A 189 5.13 -15.37 6.25
N SER A 190 5.84 -15.37 5.12
CA SER A 190 6.18 -14.14 4.43
C SER A 190 4.96 -13.50 3.77
N VAL A 191 4.92 -12.18 3.84
CA VAL A 191 3.89 -11.37 3.17
C VAL A 191 3.91 -11.63 1.66
N TYR A 192 5.10 -11.86 1.10
CA TYR A 192 5.31 -12.21 -0.30
C TYR A 192 4.62 -13.53 -0.69
N ALA A 193 4.80 -14.60 0.10
CA ALA A 193 4.23 -15.91 -0.20
C ALA A 193 2.69 -15.86 -0.26
N HIS A 194 2.05 -15.19 0.70
CA HIS A 194 0.60 -15.01 0.72
C HIS A 194 0.09 -14.13 -0.43
N TYR A 195 0.84 -13.09 -0.80
CA TYR A 195 0.52 -12.27 -1.97
C TYR A 195 0.58 -13.08 -3.26
N GLN A 196 1.65 -13.87 -3.46
CA GLN A 196 1.83 -14.73 -4.63
C GLN A 196 0.74 -15.80 -4.76
N GLN A 197 0.21 -16.32 -3.66
CA GLN A 197 -0.94 -17.22 -3.70
C GLN A 197 -2.19 -16.52 -4.24
N MET A 198 -2.45 -15.29 -3.78
CA MET A 198 -3.60 -14.51 -4.25
C MET A 198 -3.44 -14.04 -5.69
N SER A 199 -2.23 -13.73 -6.13
CA SER A 199 -1.93 -13.32 -7.51
C SER A 199 -2.13 -14.44 -8.54
N LYS A 200 -2.23 -15.70 -8.11
CA LYS A 200 -2.62 -16.85 -8.95
C LYS A 200 -4.13 -16.99 -9.15
N GLY A 201 -4.93 -16.02 -8.72
CA GLY A 201 -6.38 -16.00 -8.90
C GLY A 201 -7.19 -16.76 -7.84
N VAL A 202 -6.52 -17.34 -6.85
CA VAL A 202 -7.20 -18.06 -5.76
C VAL A 202 -7.26 -17.14 -4.54
N ILE A 203 -8.45 -16.61 -4.24
CA ILE A 203 -8.67 -15.88 -2.99
C ILE A 203 -8.76 -16.90 -1.86
N ASP A 204 -7.61 -17.26 -1.30
CA ASP A 204 -7.54 -18.18 -0.17
C ASP A 204 -7.87 -17.45 1.13
N GLY A 205 -8.85 -18.02 1.88
CA GLY A 205 -9.28 -17.46 3.16
C GLY A 205 -8.16 -17.40 4.19
N SER A 206 -7.17 -18.28 4.13
CA SER A 206 -6.01 -18.27 5.02
C SER A 206 -5.14 -17.04 4.78
N SER A 207 -4.89 -16.69 3.51
CA SER A 207 -4.11 -15.49 3.14
C SER A 207 -4.83 -14.21 3.53
N VAL A 208 -6.16 -14.13 3.34
CA VAL A 208 -6.96 -12.98 3.79
C VAL A 208 -6.89 -12.80 5.30
N LEU A 209 -7.07 -13.89 6.06
CA LEU A 209 -6.98 -13.88 7.53
C LEU A 209 -5.57 -13.50 8.01
N TYR A 210 -4.53 -13.94 7.32
CA TYR A 210 -3.15 -13.55 7.60
C TYR A 210 -2.95 -12.03 7.47
N PHE A 211 -3.33 -11.44 6.33
CA PHE A 211 -3.21 -9.99 6.10
C PHE A 211 -4.01 -9.16 7.12
N LEU A 212 -5.26 -9.57 7.39
CA LEU A 212 -6.10 -8.88 8.38
C LEU A 212 -5.54 -9.04 9.80
N GLY A 213 -5.09 -10.23 10.18
CA GLY A 213 -4.48 -10.51 11.48
C GLY A 213 -3.20 -9.68 11.69
N LEU A 214 -2.31 -9.65 10.69
CA LEU A 214 -1.10 -8.85 10.73
C LEU A 214 -1.42 -7.35 10.82
N GLY A 215 -2.39 -6.87 10.06
CA GLY A 215 -2.87 -5.49 10.11
C GLY A 215 -3.43 -5.12 11.49
N LEU A 216 -4.19 -6.02 12.14
CA LEU A 216 -4.70 -5.81 13.51
C LEU A 216 -3.58 -5.76 14.54
N ILE A 217 -2.60 -6.67 14.48
CA ILE A 217 -1.44 -6.67 15.37
C ILE A 217 -0.66 -5.36 15.23
N LEU A 218 -0.34 -4.95 13.99
CA LEU A 218 0.40 -3.72 13.73
C LEU A 218 -0.38 -2.48 14.18
N SER A 219 -1.69 -2.42 13.95
CA SER A 219 -2.52 -1.31 14.43
C SER A 219 -2.57 -1.25 15.96
N GLY A 220 -2.57 -2.40 16.63
CA GLY A 220 -2.42 -2.49 18.09
C GLY A 220 -1.08 -1.94 18.59
N LEU A 221 0.01 -2.25 17.89
CA LEU A 221 1.35 -1.70 18.21
C LEU A 221 1.42 -0.19 18.02
N ILE A 222 0.83 0.33 16.93
CA ILE A 222 0.71 1.77 16.70
C ILE A 222 -0.03 2.43 17.86
N ARG A 223 -1.14 1.85 18.28
CA ARG A 223 -1.94 2.36 19.39
C ARG A 223 -1.16 2.36 20.70
N LEU A 224 -0.55 1.25 21.06
CA LEU A 224 0.28 1.13 22.27
C LEU A 224 1.41 2.18 22.28
N ARG A 225 2.06 2.39 21.15
CA ARG A 225 3.13 3.39 21.05
C ARG A 225 2.63 4.81 21.23
N LEU A 226 1.45 5.13 20.68
CA LEU A 226 0.81 6.43 20.87
C LEU A 226 0.44 6.65 22.34
N ASP A 227 -0.11 5.66 23.02
CA ASP A 227 -0.44 5.75 24.45
C ASP A 227 0.82 5.94 25.31
N LEU A 228 1.89 5.19 25.08
CA LEU A 228 3.16 5.34 25.80
C LEU A 228 3.85 6.69 25.56
N LYS A 229 3.70 7.28 24.39
CA LYS A 229 4.31 8.58 24.08
C LYS A 229 3.60 9.75 24.75
N PHE A 230 2.34 9.57 25.12
CA PHE A 230 1.47 10.63 25.60
C PHE A 230 0.78 10.31 26.95
N ALA A 231 1.15 9.19 27.61
CA ALA A 231 0.85 8.93 29.01
C ALA A 231 1.77 9.75 29.91
#